data_fb57ab0de4f537e152c4c4d78ee2434c
#
_entry.id   fb57ab0de4f537e152c4c4d78ee2434c
#
_cell.length_a   1.000
_cell.length_b   1.000
_cell.length_c   1.000
_cell.angle_alpha   90.00
_cell.angle_beta   90.00
_cell.angle_gamma   90.00
#
_symmetry.space_group_name_H-M   'P 1'
#
loop_
_entity.id
_entity.type
_entity.pdbx_description
1 polymer ?
#
loop_
_entity_poly.entity_id
_entity_poly.type
_entity_poly.pdbx_seq_one_letter_code
_entity_poly.pdbx_strand_id
1 'polypeptide(L)'
;MTKKILICGATGFIGRNLLERFAKKQEYEIVAVYNKKPSGEDKNNIEWVKADLCNPDDVKRVMKGIDVVLQFAATTSGAKDISTKPYIHVTDNAVMNSYIFREAYEQKVEHVVFPSCTVMYQSSETGLKEKDFNGNDEIHSKYFGVGNTKVYLEKMCDFYSRLSDLKFTALRHSNIYGPYDKYDLERSHVFGATMTKVVQAEEKIVVWGSGEEKRDFLHVDDLVDFVELALLNQKSNYELFNVGLGKAHSIKDLVKNI
;
A
#
# COMPACT_ATOMS: atom_id res chain seq x y z
N MET A 1 -3.71 23.62 -15.45
CA MET A 1 -3.99 23.88 -14.03
C MET A 1 -3.17 22.87 -13.21
N THR A 2 -2.54 23.32 -12.15
CA THR A 2 -1.79 22.47 -11.22
C THR A 2 -2.80 21.64 -10.43
N LYS A 3 -2.57 20.32 -10.27
CA LYS A 3 -3.42 19.45 -9.44
C LYS A 3 -2.85 19.31 -8.03
N LYS A 4 -3.73 19.29 -7.04
CA LYS A 4 -3.36 19.09 -5.63
C LYS A 4 -3.48 17.63 -5.24
N ILE A 5 -2.35 17.01 -4.85
CA ILE A 5 -2.28 15.59 -4.46
C ILE A 5 -2.13 15.48 -2.95
N LEU A 6 -3.00 14.71 -2.31
CA LEU A 6 -2.85 14.26 -0.93
C LEU A 6 -2.10 12.92 -0.90
N ILE A 7 -0.95 12.87 -0.23
CA ILE A 7 -0.22 11.62 0.02
C ILE A 7 -0.40 11.23 1.47
N CYS A 8 -1.30 10.29 1.74
CA CYS A 8 -1.45 9.70 3.05
C CYS A 8 -0.35 8.67 3.28
N GLY A 9 0.30 8.73 4.46
CA GLY A 9 1.45 7.87 4.75
C GLY A 9 2.75 8.31 4.08
N ALA A 10 2.91 9.61 3.80
CA ALA A 10 4.07 10.20 3.14
C ALA A 10 5.41 9.94 3.85
N THR A 11 5.38 9.57 5.14
CA THR A 11 6.56 9.21 5.93
C THR A 11 6.87 7.70 5.95
N GLY A 12 5.98 6.89 5.36
CA GLY A 12 6.14 5.44 5.24
C GLY A 12 6.95 5.04 4.02
N PHE A 13 7.27 3.76 3.90
CA PHE A 13 8.08 3.21 2.82
C PHE A 13 7.57 3.60 1.42
N ILE A 14 6.39 3.15 1.03
CA ILE A 14 5.85 3.41 -0.31
C ILE A 14 5.49 4.90 -0.46
N GLY A 15 4.85 5.49 0.58
CA GLY A 15 4.44 6.90 0.55
C GLY A 15 5.61 7.87 0.34
N ARG A 16 6.79 7.57 0.89
CA ARG A 16 7.99 8.38 0.69
C ARG A 16 8.53 8.28 -0.75
N ASN A 17 8.54 7.10 -1.35
CA ASN A 17 8.92 6.94 -2.76
C ASN A 17 7.95 7.69 -3.68
N LEU A 18 6.64 7.63 -3.42
CA LEU A 18 5.65 8.43 -4.13
C LEU A 18 5.89 9.93 -3.95
N LEU A 19 6.12 10.38 -2.71
CA LEU A 19 6.41 11.79 -2.42
C LEU A 19 7.61 12.29 -3.23
N GLU A 20 8.73 11.55 -3.22
CA GLU A 20 9.95 11.93 -3.94
C GLU A 20 9.76 11.94 -5.46
N ARG A 21 8.94 11.04 -5.99
CA ARG A 21 8.61 10.99 -7.42
C ARG A 21 7.73 12.17 -7.83
N PHE A 22 6.61 12.38 -7.14
CA PHE A 22 5.65 13.43 -7.49
C PHE A 22 6.18 14.84 -7.19
N ALA A 23 7.05 15.02 -6.21
CA ALA A 23 7.69 16.31 -5.90
C ALA A 23 8.62 16.84 -7.01
N LYS A 24 9.03 16.00 -7.97
CA LYS A 24 9.82 16.41 -9.14
C LYS A 24 8.95 16.95 -10.27
N LYS A 25 7.64 16.84 -10.17
CA LYS A 25 6.68 17.19 -11.23
C LYS A 25 6.03 18.54 -10.93
N GLN A 26 6.18 19.50 -11.83
CA GLN A 26 5.68 20.86 -11.65
C GLN A 26 4.15 20.99 -11.76
N GLU A 27 3.50 19.99 -12.36
CA GLU A 27 2.05 19.92 -12.48
C GLU A 27 1.32 19.56 -11.20
N TYR A 28 2.05 19.27 -10.09
CA TYR A 28 1.46 18.89 -8.81
C TYR A 28 1.90 19.77 -7.65
N GLU A 29 0.93 20.13 -6.82
CA GLU A 29 1.11 20.60 -5.44
C GLU A 29 0.81 19.44 -4.50
N ILE A 30 1.66 19.19 -3.50
CA ILE A 30 1.59 18.01 -2.67
C ILE A 30 1.23 18.38 -1.24
N VAL A 31 0.20 17.74 -0.70
CA VAL A 31 -0.10 17.71 0.73
C VAL A 31 0.39 16.37 1.29
N ALA A 32 1.48 16.40 2.04
CA ALA A 32 2.12 15.24 2.62
C ALA A 32 1.64 15.01 4.06
N VAL A 33 0.85 13.95 4.28
CA VAL A 33 0.29 13.66 5.62
C VAL A 33 1.27 12.86 6.45
N TYR A 34 1.50 13.32 7.69
CA TYR A 34 2.23 12.58 8.71
C TYR A 34 1.44 12.51 10.03
N ASN A 35 1.70 11.46 10.83
CA ASN A 35 1.09 11.31 12.16
C ASN A 35 2.03 11.84 13.27
N LYS A 36 3.28 11.35 13.33
CA LYS A 36 4.21 11.66 14.44
C LYS A 36 5.22 12.75 14.08
N LYS A 37 5.99 12.54 13.01
CA LYS A 37 7.05 13.45 12.55
C LYS A 37 7.02 13.53 11.03
N PRO A 38 7.24 14.70 10.42
CA PRO A 38 7.50 14.79 9.00
C PRO A 38 8.84 14.12 8.69
N SER A 39 9.01 13.63 7.47
CA SER A 39 10.27 13.07 7.01
C SER A 39 10.57 13.58 5.61
N GLY A 40 11.68 14.26 5.44
CA GLY A 40 12.13 14.76 4.16
C GLY A 40 12.50 16.24 4.22
N GLU A 41 13.05 16.72 3.11
CA GLU A 41 13.41 18.12 2.94
C GLU A 41 12.16 18.97 2.64
N ASP A 42 12.16 20.20 3.12
CA ASP A 42 11.18 21.18 2.72
C ASP A 42 11.41 21.56 1.25
N LYS A 43 10.46 21.22 0.40
CA LYS A 43 10.44 21.63 -1.02
C LYS A 43 9.26 22.57 -1.23
N ASN A 44 9.42 23.54 -2.12
CA ASN A 44 8.42 24.60 -2.34
C ASN A 44 7.04 24.10 -2.77
N ASN A 45 6.93 22.87 -3.30
CA ASN A 45 5.66 22.27 -3.71
C ASN A 45 5.14 21.19 -2.76
N ILE A 46 5.70 21.09 -1.55
CA ILE A 46 5.27 20.13 -0.51
C ILE A 46 4.78 20.86 0.72
N GLU A 47 3.53 20.67 1.07
CA GLU A 47 2.93 21.09 2.34
C GLU A 47 2.86 19.89 3.29
N TRP A 48 3.60 19.92 4.41
CA TRP A 48 3.53 18.89 5.43
C TRP A 48 2.39 19.15 6.41
N VAL A 49 1.45 18.21 6.51
CA VAL A 49 0.28 18.35 7.38
C VAL A 49 0.20 17.20 8.38
N LYS A 50 0.12 17.55 9.68
CA LYS A 50 -0.14 16.58 10.72
C LYS A 50 -1.60 16.22 10.76
N ALA A 51 -1.91 14.90 10.70
CA ALA A 51 -3.26 14.38 10.83
C ALA A 51 -3.28 12.96 11.37
N ASP A 52 -4.28 12.65 12.20
CA ASP A 52 -4.68 11.30 12.53
C ASP A 52 -5.79 10.86 11.58
N LEU A 53 -5.48 9.97 10.66
CA LEU A 53 -6.45 9.52 9.65
C LEU A 53 -7.55 8.60 10.21
N CYS A 54 -7.46 8.21 11.48
CA CYS A 54 -8.56 7.58 12.21
C CYS A 54 -9.51 8.62 12.87
N ASN A 55 -9.17 9.91 12.79
CA ASN A 55 -10.03 11.01 13.24
C ASN A 55 -10.77 11.63 12.04
N PRO A 56 -12.13 11.60 12.03
CA PRO A 56 -12.91 12.09 10.89
C PRO A 56 -12.73 13.60 10.62
N ASP A 57 -12.52 14.43 11.66
CA ASP A 57 -12.31 15.87 11.48
C ASP A 57 -10.95 16.17 10.84
N ASP A 58 -9.92 15.41 11.20
CA ASP A 58 -8.61 15.51 10.57
C ASP A 58 -8.67 15.09 9.09
N VAL A 59 -9.37 13.97 8.78
CA VAL A 59 -9.56 13.53 7.39
C VAL A 59 -10.29 14.59 6.58
N LYS A 60 -11.39 15.13 7.11
CA LYS A 60 -12.15 16.21 6.46
C LYS A 60 -11.30 17.43 6.19
N ARG A 61 -10.45 17.82 7.15
CA ARG A 61 -9.56 18.98 7.05
C ARG A 61 -8.49 18.79 5.96
N VAL A 62 -7.79 17.66 5.94
CA VAL A 62 -6.70 17.44 4.99
C VAL A 62 -7.19 17.15 3.56
N MET A 63 -8.44 16.73 3.41
CA MET A 63 -9.06 16.43 2.12
C MET A 63 -9.54 17.68 1.37
N LYS A 64 -9.59 18.85 2.05
CA LYS A 64 -10.15 20.08 1.48
C LYS A 64 -9.35 20.59 0.27
N GLY A 65 -10.01 20.67 -0.88
CA GLY A 65 -9.43 21.17 -2.12
C GLY A 65 -8.41 20.23 -2.76
N ILE A 66 -8.49 18.93 -2.47
CA ILE A 66 -7.64 17.90 -3.04
C ILE A 66 -8.28 17.35 -4.31
N ASP A 67 -7.48 17.22 -5.37
CA ASP A 67 -7.90 16.62 -6.64
C ASP A 67 -7.62 15.10 -6.67
N VAL A 68 -6.48 14.67 -6.10
CA VAL A 68 -6.03 13.27 -6.15
C VAL A 68 -5.60 12.81 -4.76
N VAL A 69 -5.98 11.60 -4.37
CA VAL A 69 -5.57 10.97 -3.10
C VAL A 69 -4.75 9.72 -3.37
N LEU A 70 -3.51 9.71 -2.89
CA LEU A 70 -2.65 8.53 -2.83
C LEU A 70 -2.71 7.98 -1.40
N GLN A 71 -3.61 7.00 -1.17
CA GLN A 71 -3.89 6.48 0.17
C GLN A 71 -2.95 5.31 0.50
N PHE A 72 -1.74 5.61 0.94
CA PHE A 72 -0.72 4.63 1.33
C PHE A 72 -0.44 4.62 2.84
N ALA A 73 -1.26 5.31 3.64
CA ALA A 73 -1.22 5.16 5.08
C ALA A 73 -1.83 3.81 5.49
N ALA A 74 -1.19 3.13 6.42
CA ALA A 74 -1.69 1.91 7.01
C ALA A 74 -1.09 1.67 8.39
N THR A 75 -1.87 1.08 9.29
CA THR A 75 -1.32 0.41 10.47
C THR A 75 -0.84 -0.96 10.02
N THR A 76 0.50 -1.12 9.92
CA THR A 76 1.13 -2.34 9.41
C THR A 76 2.35 -2.72 10.22
N SER A 77 2.60 -4.02 10.32
CA SER A 77 3.73 -4.60 11.05
C SER A 77 4.15 -5.92 10.39
N GLY A 78 5.22 -6.53 10.90
CA GLY A 78 5.79 -7.78 10.38
C GLY A 78 4.98 -9.03 10.72
N ALA A 79 5.48 -10.17 10.25
CA ALA A 79 4.84 -11.48 10.40
C ALA A 79 4.59 -11.91 11.86
N LYS A 80 5.41 -11.43 12.81
CA LYS A 80 5.25 -11.68 14.25
C LYS A 80 3.93 -11.08 14.75
N ASP A 81 3.66 -9.82 14.46
CA ASP A 81 2.44 -9.15 14.91
C ASP A 81 1.18 -9.69 14.22
N ILE A 82 1.28 -10.09 12.95
CA ILE A 82 0.16 -10.78 12.25
C ILE A 82 -0.26 -12.03 13.01
N SER A 83 0.68 -12.76 13.62
CA SER A 83 0.40 -13.98 14.38
C SER A 83 -0.01 -13.72 15.82
N THR A 84 0.52 -12.67 16.48
CA THR A 84 0.33 -12.43 17.91
C THR A 84 -0.71 -11.35 18.23
N LYS A 85 -0.91 -10.39 17.31
CA LYS A 85 -1.82 -9.24 17.46
C LYS A 85 -2.54 -8.93 16.15
N PRO A 86 -3.27 -9.89 15.54
CA PRO A 86 -3.86 -9.72 14.20
C PRO A 86 -4.85 -8.55 14.09
N TYR A 87 -5.46 -8.14 15.20
CA TYR A 87 -6.45 -7.06 15.25
C TYR A 87 -5.87 -5.69 14.86
N ILE A 88 -4.57 -5.43 15.06
CA ILE A 88 -3.96 -4.13 14.73
C ILE A 88 -3.99 -3.81 13.22
N HIS A 89 -4.06 -4.87 12.39
CA HIS A 89 -4.16 -4.73 10.93
C HIS A 89 -5.60 -4.56 10.42
N VAL A 90 -6.59 -4.64 11.32
CA VAL A 90 -8.02 -4.65 10.96
C VAL A 90 -8.66 -3.30 11.26
N THR A 91 -8.82 -2.97 12.53
CA THR A 91 -9.69 -1.86 12.97
C THR A 91 -9.23 -0.52 12.42
N ASP A 92 -7.99 -0.13 12.68
CA ASP A 92 -7.49 1.19 12.25
C ASP A 92 -7.50 1.32 10.74
N ASN A 93 -7.15 0.25 9.99
CA ASN A 93 -7.19 0.28 8.54
C ASN A 93 -8.63 0.36 8.00
N ALA A 94 -9.59 -0.30 8.61
CA ALA A 94 -11.00 -0.19 8.23
C ALA A 94 -11.52 1.22 8.48
N VAL A 95 -11.30 1.77 9.68
CA VAL A 95 -11.77 3.11 10.10
C VAL A 95 -11.17 4.20 9.22
N MET A 96 -9.84 4.22 9.11
CA MET A 96 -9.09 5.21 8.32
C MET A 96 -9.59 5.27 6.87
N ASN A 97 -9.63 4.13 6.20
CA ASN A 97 -10.01 4.08 4.79
C ASN A 97 -11.50 4.38 4.60
N SER A 98 -12.38 3.98 5.54
CA SER A 98 -13.80 4.33 5.49
C SER A 98 -14.03 5.85 5.53
N TYR A 99 -13.29 6.58 6.37
CA TYR A 99 -13.36 8.03 6.41
C TYR A 99 -12.78 8.67 5.14
N ILE A 100 -11.61 8.20 4.68
CA ILE A 100 -10.97 8.73 3.48
C ILE A 100 -11.85 8.57 2.25
N PHE A 101 -12.46 7.41 2.02
CA PHE A 101 -13.31 7.17 0.84
C PHE A 101 -14.58 7.98 0.89
N ARG A 102 -15.20 8.11 2.07
CA ARG A 102 -16.37 8.98 2.25
C ARG A 102 -16.02 10.45 1.97
N GLU A 103 -14.95 10.97 2.57
CA GLU A 103 -14.56 12.36 2.38
C GLU A 103 -14.10 12.64 0.94
N ALA A 104 -13.46 11.67 0.27
CA ALA A 104 -13.13 11.81 -1.15
C ALA A 104 -14.39 12.00 -2.01
N TYR A 105 -15.46 11.25 -1.72
CA TYR A 105 -16.76 11.42 -2.36
C TYR A 105 -17.41 12.78 -2.00
N GLU A 106 -17.51 13.13 -0.73
CA GLU A 106 -18.14 14.37 -0.24
C GLU A 106 -17.46 15.63 -0.79
N GLN A 107 -16.12 15.60 -0.90
CA GLN A 107 -15.32 16.75 -1.35
C GLN A 107 -14.99 16.72 -2.85
N LYS A 108 -15.59 15.78 -3.61
CA LYS A 108 -15.48 15.66 -5.06
C LYS A 108 -14.04 15.49 -5.56
N VAL A 109 -13.26 14.66 -4.87
CA VAL A 109 -11.95 14.22 -5.35
C VAL A 109 -12.10 13.54 -6.70
N GLU A 110 -11.18 13.78 -7.62
CA GLU A 110 -11.22 13.18 -8.96
C GLU A 110 -10.77 11.71 -8.96
N HIS A 111 -9.73 11.37 -8.17
CA HIS A 111 -9.12 10.05 -8.21
C HIS A 111 -8.51 9.64 -6.87
N VAL A 112 -8.83 8.43 -6.42
CA VAL A 112 -8.22 7.80 -5.23
C VAL A 112 -7.46 6.54 -5.67
N VAL A 113 -6.19 6.43 -5.30
CA VAL A 113 -5.39 5.20 -5.45
C VAL A 113 -5.26 4.53 -4.10
N PHE A 114 -5.67 3.26 -4.01
CA PHE A 114 -5.73 2.49 -2.77
C PHE A 114 -4.93 1.17 -2.88
N PRO A 115 -3.90 0.94 -2.05
CA PRO A 115 -3.18 -0.32 -1.99
C PRO A 115 -4.01 -1.37 -1.24
N SER A 116 -4.49 -2.35 -1.98
CA SER A 116 -5.00 -3.60 -1.44
C SER A 116 -3.84 -4.59 -1.22
N CYS A 117 -4.08 -5.88 -1.27
CA CYS A 117 -3.02 -6.89 -1.14
C CYS A 117 -3.41 -8.20 -1.83
N THR A 118 -2.45 -9.10 -1.96
CA THR A 118 -2.66 -10.43 -2.55
C THR A 118 -2.96 -11.52 -1.52
N VAL A 119 -2.93 -11.23 -0.22
CA VAL A 119 -3.13 -12.26 0.84
C VAL A 119 -4.56 -12.80 0.92
N MET A 120 -5.50 -12.22 0.19
CA MET A 120 -6.86 -12.71 0.06
C MET A 120 -7.00 -13.89 -0.92
N TYR A 121 -6.03 -14.06 -1.82
CA TYR A 121 -6.05 -15.19 -2.74
C TYR A 121 -5.72 -16.51 -2.05
N GLN A 122 -6.26 -17.57 -2.59
CA GLN A 122 -5.82 -18.93 -2.26
C GLN A 122 -4.40 -19.17 -2.78
N SER A 123 -3.68 -20.10 -2.15
CA SER A 123 -2.38 -20.53 -2.67
C SER A 123 -2.54 -21.16 -4.06
N SER A 124 -1.63 -20.79 -4.98
CA SER A 124 -1.65 -21.30 -6.35
C SER A 124 -0.23 -21.57 -6.85
N GLU A 125 -0.08 -22.59 -7.68
CA GLU A 125 1.17 -22.89 -8.40
C GLU A 125 1.35 -21.98 -9.63
N THR A 126 0.27 -21.35 -10.10
CA THR A 126 0.26 -20.46 -11.27
C THR A 126 -0.11 -19.03 -10.86
N GLY A 127 0.27 -18.05 -11.70
CA GLY A 127 -0.14 -16.67 -11.51
C GLY A 127 -1.66 -16.52 -11.57
N LEU A 128 -2.24 -15.81 -10.61
CA LEU A 128 -3.66 -15.53 -10.53
C LEU A 128 -4.00 -14.17 -11.15
N LYS A 129 -5.14 -14.09 -11.79
CA LYS A 129 -5.74 -12.85 -12.31
C LYS A 129 -6.74 -12.29 -11.30
N GLU A 130 -7.12 -11.04 -11.45
CA GLU A 130 -8.10 -10.37 -10.56
C GLU A 130 -9.43 -11.12 -10.49
N LYS A 131 -9.89 -11.66 -11.63
CA LYS A 131 -11.14 -12.43 -11.76
C LYS A 131 -11.09 -13.80 -11.07
N ASP A 132 -9.91 -14.31 -10.76
CA ASP A 132 -9.74 -15.61 -10.12
C ASP A 132 -9.99 -15.52 -8.60
N PHE A 133 -10.15 -14.31 -8.05
CA PHE A 133 -10.58 -14.14 -6.67
C PHE A 133 -12.06 -14.47 -6.53
N ASN A 134 -12.36 -15.44 -5.69
CA ASN A 134 -13.72 -15.80 -5.31
C ASN A 134 -13.95 -15.45 -3.83
N GLY A 135 -14.84 -14.52 -3.57
CA GLY A 135 -15.15 -14.06 -2.19
C GLY A 135 -15.82 -15.12 -1.29
N ASN A 136 -16.22 -16.27 -1.84
CA ASN A 136 -16.74 -17.41 -1.09
C ASN A 136 -15.63 -18.35 -0.60
N ASP A 137 -14.41 -18.22 -1.14
CA ASP A 137 -13.29 -19.04 -0.72
C ASP A 137 -12.77 -18.55 0.64
N GLU A 138 -12.41 -19.49 1.50
CA GLU A 138 -11.86 -19.16 2.80
C GLU A 138 -10.46 -18.57 2.66
N ILE A 139 -10.26 -17.36 3.21
CA ILE A 139 -8.94 -16.73 3.29
C ILE A 139 -8.11 -17.48 4.33
N HIS A 140 -6.84 -17.75 4.02
CA HIS A 140 -5.92 -18.45 4.91
C HIS A 140 -6.00 -17.87 6.33
N SER A 141 -6.17 -18.73 7.34
CA SER A 141 -6.48 -18.36 8.75
C SER A 141 -5.55 -17.28 9.32
N LYS A 142 -4.26 -17.33 9.01
CA LYS A 142 -3.27 -16.32 9.42
C LYS A 142 -3.59 -14.91 8.91
N TYR A 143 -4.21 -14.81 7.74
CA TYR A 143 -4.53 -13.54 7.06
C TYR A 143 -6.03 -13.24 7.07
N PHE A 144 -6.83 -14.03 7.78
CA PHE A 144 -8.28 -13.90 7.76
C PHE A 144 -8.76 -12.46 8.04
N GLY A 145 -8.25 -11.82 9.09
CA GLY A 145 -8.64 -10.46 9.45
C GLY A 145 -8.23 -9.44 8.40
N VAL A 146 -6.92 -9.37 8.08
CA VAL A 146 -6.41 -8.38 7.13
C VAL A 146 -6.95 -8.60 5.70
N GLY A 147 -7.08 -9.85 5.26
CA GLY A 147 -7.60 -10.18 3.94
C GLY A 147 -9.05 -9.74 3.78
N ASN A 148 -9.93 -10.09 4.74
CA ASN A 148 -11.33 -9.65 4.72
C ASN A 148 -11.48 -8.13 4.84
N THR A 149 -10.62 -7.46 5.61
CA THR A 149 -10.59 -5.99 5.66
C THR A 149 -10.29 -5.41 4.27
N LYS A 150 -9.32 -5.95 3.54
CA LYS A 150 -9.01 -5.49 2.18
C LYS A 150 -10.14 -5.76 1.19
N VAL A 151 -10.78 -6.94 1.26
CA VAL A 151 -11.98 -7.24 0.43
C VAL A 151 -13.09 -6.22 0.69
N TYR A 152 -13.37 -5.93 1.96
CA TYR A 152 -14.35 -4.91 2.34
C TYR A 152 -13.99 -3.54 1.74
N LEU A 153 -12.73 -3.12 1.86
CA LEU A 153 -12.28 -1.82 1.34
C LEU A 153 -12.31 -1.75 -0.19
N GLU A 154 -11.99 -2.83 -0.90
CA GLU A 154 -12.18 -2.91 -2.36
C GLU A 154 -13.66 -2.74 -2.75
N LYS A 155 -14.58 -3.35 -2.00
CA LYS A 155 -16.02 -3.15 -2.21
C LYS A 155 -16.48 -1.72 -1.91
N MET A 156 -15.89 -1.04 -0.94
CA MET A 156 -16.14 0.37 -0.71
C MET A 156 -15.63 1.25 -1.86
N CYS A 157 -14.45 0.96 -2.42
CA CYS A 157 -13.96 1.66 -3.63
C CYS A 157 -14.96 1.51 -4.78
N ASP A 158 -15.41 0.28 -5.08
CA ASP A 158 -16.42 0.01 -6.11
C ASP A 158 -17.75 0.73 -5.78
N PHE A 159 -18.19 0.72 -4.53
CA PHE A 159 -19.43 1.40 -4.11
C PHE A 159 -19.39 2.91 -4.38
N TYR A 160 -18.36 3.62 -3.88
CA TYR A 160 -18.27 5.05 -4.05
C TYR A 160 -18.06 5.47 -5.51
N SER A 161 -17.37 4.66 -6.31
CA SER A 161 -17.19 4.91 -7.75
C SER A 161 -18.49 4.88 -8.55
N ARG A 162 -19.54 4.23 -8.02
CA ARG A 162 -20.87 4.16 -8.65
C ARG A 162 -21.75 5.36 -8.32
N LEU A 163 -21.37 6.18 -7.33
CA LEU A 163 -22.17 7.30 -6.86
C LEU A 163 -21.84 8.62 -7.58
N SER A 164 -20.70 8.70 -8.25
CA SER A 164 -20.17 9.91 -8.90
C SER A 164 -19.13 9.57 -9.96
N ASP A 165 -18.50 10.61 -10.53
CA ASP A 165 -17.37 10.46 -11.45
C ASP A 165 -16.03 10.25 -10.72
N LEU A 166 -16.03 10.08 -9.40
CA LEU A 166 -14.83 9.77 -8.61
C LEU A 166 -14.24 8.43 -9.05
N LYS A 167 -12.97 8.46 -9.46
CA LYS A 167 -12.24 7.27 -9.84
C LYS A 167 -11.56 6.61 -8.65
N PHE A 168 -11.64 5.29 -8.58
CA PHE A 168 -10.86 4.47 -7.66
C PHE A 168 -9.98 3.49 -8.42
N THR A 169 -8.68 3.48 -8.10
CA THR A 169 -7.75 2.42 -8.50
C THR A 169 -7.39 1.59 -7.27
N ALA A 170 -7.81 0.34 -7.21
CA ALA A 170 -7.40 -0.59 -6.17
C ALA A 170 -6.25 -1.47 -6.68
N LEU A 171 -5.17 -1.59 -5.88
CA LEU A 171 -3.94 -2.30 -6.23
C LEU A 171 -3.75 -3.52 -5.33
N ARG A 172 -3.92 -4.73 -5.84
CA ARG A 172 -3.47 -5.96 -5.16
C ARG A 172 -1.99 -6.16 -5.45
N HIS A 173 -1.16 -5.43 -4.72
CA HIS A 173 0.29 -5.51 -4.92
C HIS A 173 0.89 -6.77 -4.28
N SER A 174 1.97 -7.26 -4.90
CA SER A 174 2.81 -8.35 -4.37
C SER A 174 3.72 -7.86 -3.22
N ASN A 175 4.81 -8.57 -2.93
CA ASN A 175 5.76 -8.14 -1.89
C ASN A 175 6.64 -7.01 -2.43
N ILE A 176 6.39 -5.79 -1.96
CA ILE A 176 7.15 -4.62 -2.38
C ILE A 176 8.45 -4.55 -1.58
N TYR A 177 9.55 -4.15 -2.25
CA TYR A 177 10.84 -3.90 -1.65
C TYR A 177 11.52 -2.69 -2.29
N GLY A 178 12.52 -2.11 -1.64
CA GLY A 178 13.30 -1.00 -2.19
C GLY A 178 13.69 0.05 -1.15
N PRO A 179 14.12 1.24 -1.59
CA PRO A 179 14.52 2.34 -0.72
C PRO A 179 13.45 2.70 0.31
N TYR A 180 13.88 3.00 1.53
CA TYR A 180 13.02 3.36 2.69
C TYR A 180 12.18 2.21 3.26
N ASP A 181 12.36 0.96 2.81
CA ASP A 181 11.75 -0.19 3.47
C ASP A 181 12.31 -0.35 4.90
N LYS A 182 11.64 -1.14 5.70
CA LYS A 182 12.08 -1.44 7.07
C LYS A 182 13.12 -2.57 7.01
N TYR A 183 14.28 -2.33 7.60
CA TYR A 183 15.37 -3.31 7.69
C TYR A 183 15.62 -3.74 9.13
N ASP A 184 14.56 -4.12 9.85
CA ASP A 184 14.63 -4.70 11.20
C ASP A 184 13.96 -6.06 11.24
N LEU A 185 14.44 -6.96 12.12
CA LEU A 185 13.97 -8.35 12.19
C LEU A 185 12.57 -8.52 12.76
N GLU A 186 12.02 -7.52 13.44
CA GLU A 186 10.69 -7.60 14.07
C GLU A 186 9.57 -7.08 13.18
N ARG A 187 9.83 -6.02 12.39
CA ARG A 187 8.80 -5.28 11.66
C ARG A 187 8.92 -5.39 10.14
N SER A 188 10.04 -5.92 9.63
CA SER A 188 10.27 -6.06 8.20
C SER A 188 9.44 -7.18 7.59
N HIS A 189 9.10 -6.98 6.33
CA HIS A 189 8.66 -8.07 5.46
C HIS A 189 9.85 -8.96 5.08
N VAL A 190 9.57 -10.06 4.39
CA VAL A 190 10.54 -11.11 4.11
C VAL A 190 11.82 -10.61 3.44
N PHE A 191 11.73 -9.65 2.51
CA PHE A 191 12.90 -9.12 1.80
C PHE A 191 13.81 -8.35 2.77
N GLY A 192 13.29 -7.33 3.45
CA GLY A 192 14.06 -6.52 4.42
C GLY A 192 14.62 -7.35 5.57
N ALA A 193 13.84 -8.31 6.10
CA ALA A 193 14.31 -9.23 7.14
C ALA A 193 15.45 -10.14 6.65
N THR A 194 15.38 -10.62 5.40
CA THR A 194 16.43 -11.45 4.80
C THR A 194 17.70 -10.64 4.58
N MET A 195 17.59 -9.43 4.03
CA MET A 195 18.72 -8.50 3.87
C MET A 195 19.42 -8.23 5.20
N THR A 196 18.65 -7.92 6.25
CA THR A 196 19.19 -7.66 7.58
C THR A 196 19.93 -8.88 8.12
N LYS A 197 19.37 -10.08 7.97
CA LYS A 197 20.03 -11.33 8.39
C LYS A 197 21.34 -11.57 7.65
N VAL A 198 21.39 -11.35 6.34
CA VAL A 198 22.59 -11.54 5.53
C VAL A 198 23.68 -10.56 5.94
N VAL A 199 23.34 -9.25 6.06
CA VAL A 199 24.31 -8.20 6.43
C VAL A 199 24.87 -8.40 7.84
N GLN A 200 24.08 -8.93 8.77
CA GLN A 200 24.48 -9.16 10.16
C GLN A 200 25.14 -10.53 10.40
N ALA A 201 25.13 -11.41 9.42
CA ALA A 201 25.68 -12.77 9.57
C ALA A 201 27.20 -12.75 9.48
N GLU A 202 27.88 -13.42 10.43
CA GLU A 202 29.32 -13.67 10.35
C GLU A 202 29.64 -14.96 9.58
N GLU A 203 28.87 -16.05 9.82
CA GLU A 203 29.12 -17.35 9.18
C GLU A 203 27.84 -17.98 8.60
N LYS A 204 26.71 -17.82 9.28
CA LYS A 204 25.45 -18.52 8.96
C LYS A 204 24.25 -17.61 9.13
N ILE A 205 23.24 -17.80 8.28
CA ILE A 205 21.92 -17.20 8.44
C ILE A 205 20.89 -18.27 8.77
N VAL A 206 19.92 -17.91 9.62
CA VAL A 206 18.77 -18.76 9.94
C VAL A 206 17.58 -18.28 9.13
N VAL A 207 17.09 -19.12 8.24
CA VAL A 207 15.87 -18.91 7.46
C VAL A 207 14.73 -19.70 8.09
N TRP A 208 13.55 -19.12 8.19
CA TRP A 208 12.38 -19.82 8.66
C TRP A 208 11.78 -20.72 7.57
N GLY A 209 11.32 -21.89 7.94
CA GLY A 209 10.75 -22.86 7.00
C GLY A 209 11.79 -23.61 6.19
N SER A 210 11.38 -24.19 5.06
CA SER A 210 12.26 -24.94 4.16
C SER A 210 13.06 -24.04 3.21
N GLY A 211 12.62 -22.78 3.04
CA GLY A 211 13.14 -21.85 2.04
C GLY A 211 12.55 -22.08 0.64
N GLU A 212 11.70 -23.07 0.46
CA GLU A 212 11.05 -23.37 -0.84
C GLU A 212 9.78 -22.52 -1.07
N GLU A 213 9.31 -21.79 -0.03
CA GLU A 213 8.19 -20.87 -0.15
C GLU A 213 8.51 -19.78 -1.18
N LYS A 214 7.62 -19.65 -2.15
CA LYS A 214 7.78 -18.70 -3.25
C LYS A 214 7.02 -17.41 -2.99
N ARG A 215 7.60 -16.29 -3.42
CA ARG A 215 7.00 -14.96 -3.37
C ARG A 215 7.33 -14.21 -4.64
N ASP A 216 6.36 -13.43 -5.12
CA ASP A 216 6.58 -12.41 -6.12
C ASP A 216 7.13 -11.16 -5.42
N PHE A 217 8.24 -10.61 -5.91
CA PHE A 217 8.89 -9.42 -5.38
C PHE A 217 8.88 -8.33 -6.45
N LEU A 218 8.28 -7.18 -6.11
CA LEU A 218 8.20 -6.03 -6.99
C LEU A 218 9.00 -4.87 -6.40
N HIS A 219 9.88 -4.26 -7.20
CA HIS A 219 10.58 -3.05 -6.76
C HIS A 219 9.60 -1.88 -6.60
N VAL A 220 9.84 -1.03 -5.61
CA VAL A 220 8.93 0.09 -5.30
C VAL A 220 8.82 1.09 -6.44
N ASP A 221 9.86 1.26 -7.27
CA ASP A 221 9.80 2.14 -8.45
C ASP A 221 8.79 1.64 -9.48
N ASP A 222 8.70 0.32 -9.71
CA ASP A 222 7.70 -0.26 -10.62
C ASP A 222 6.27 -0.03 -10.10
N LEU A 223 6.07 -0.11 -8.77
CA LEU A 223 4.79 0.24 -8.17
C LEU A 223 4.46 1.73 -8.36
N VAL A 224 5.44 2.62 -8.18
CA VAL A 224 5.27 4.06 -8.37
C VAL A 224 4.99 4.38 -9.83
N ASP A 225 5.68 3.75 -10.78
CA ASP A 225 5.41 3.89 -12.22
C ASP A 225 3.99 3.42 -12.55
N PHE A 226 3.54 2.30 -11.95
CA PHE A 226 2.16 1.84 -12.11
C PHE A 226 1.15 2.88 -11.59
N VAL A 227 1.38 3.48 -10.42
CA VAL A 227 0.50 4.53 -9.86
C VAL A 227 0.41 5.71 -10.83
N GLU A 228 1.53 6.17 -11.39
CA GLU A 228 1.54 7.24 -12.40
C GLU A 228 0.72 6.86 -13.65
N LEU A 229 0.94 5.66 -14.18
CA LEU A 229 0.20 5.18 -15.34
C LEU A 229 -1.31 5.04 -15.08
N ALA A 230 -1.70 4.60 -13.89
CA ALA A 230 -3.10 4.53 -13.49
C ALA A 230 -3.76 5.92 -13.45
N LEU A 231 -3.08 6.92 -12.85
CA LEU A 231 -3.59 8.30 -12.81
C LEU A 231 -3.76 8.89 -14.20
N LEU A 232 -2.88 8.56 -15.15
CA LEU A 232 -2.91 9.10 -16.50
C LEU A 232 -3.90 8.39 -17.42
N ASN A 233 -4.09 7.09 -17.26
CA ASN A 233 -4.75 6.27 -18.27
C ASN A 233 -6.10 5.68 -17.85
N GLN A 234 -6.42 5.60 -16.54
CA GLN A 234 -7.69 5.02 -16.09
C GLN A 234 -8.88 5.80 -16.65
N LYS A 235 -9.78 5.10 -17.29
CA LYS A 235 -11.00 5.68 -17.90
C LYS A 235 -12.26 5.35 -17.13
N SER A 236 -12.37 4.13 -16.62
CA SER A 236 -13.53 3.72 -15.81
C SER A 236 -13.44 4.27 -14.39
N ASN A 237 -14.59 4.37 -13.72
CA ASN A 237 -14.63 4.89 -12.35
C ASN A 237 -14.06 3.91 -11.32
N TYR A 238 -14.01 2.61 -11.62
CA TYR A 238 -13.38 1.63 -10.76
C TYR A 238 -12.50 0.68 -11.57
N GLU A 239 -11.25 0.55 -11.16
CA GLU A 239 -10.31 -0.43 -11.69
C GLU A 239 -9.60 -1.15 -10.55
N LEU A 240 -9.44 -2.47 -10.71
CA LEU A 240 -8.75 -3.34 -9.78
C LEU A 240 -7.64 -4.07 -10.55
N PHE A 241 -6.41 -3.99 -10.01
CA PHE A 241 -5.24 -4.56 -10.68
C PHE A 241 -4.41 -5.43 -9.73
N ASN A 242 -3.97 -6.57 -10.20
CA ASN A 242 -2.84 -7.27 -9.62
C ASN A 242 -1.55 -6.58 -10.07
N VAL A 243 -0.73 -6.13 -9.11
CA VAL A 243 0.51 -5.41 -9.37
C VAL A 243 1.69 -6.19 -8.80
N GLY A 244 2.41 -6.86 -9.67
CA GLY A 244 3.53 -7.72 -9.33
C GLY A 244 4.47 -7.91 -10.52
N LEU A 245 5.63 -8.52 -10.27
CA LEU A 245 6.60 -8.86 -11.33
C LEU A 245 6.06 -9.97 -12.25
N GLY A 246 5.10 -10.76 -11.76
CA GLY A 246 4.59 -11.94 -12.48
C GLY A 246 5.51 -13.15 -12.42
N LYS A 247 6.53 -13.10 -11.56
CA LYS A 247 7.51 -14.19 -11.37
C LYS A 247 7.77 -14.40 -9.89
N ALA A 248 7.48 -15.61 -9.40
CA ALA A 248 7.73 -15.96 -8.02
C ALA A 248 9.16 -16.53 -7.84
N HIS A 249 9.85 -16.10 -6.80
CA HIS A 249 11.16 -16.57 -6.39
C HIS A 249 11.07 -17.28 -5.04
N SER A 250 11.84 -18.36 -4.84
CA SER A 250 11.95 -19.01 -3.55
C SER A 250 12.74 -18.14 -2.56
N ILE A 251 12.47 -18.31 -1.27
CA ILE A 251 13.28 -17.64 -0.23
C ILE A 251 14.74 -18.10 -0.30
N LYS A 252 14.97 -19.36 -0.67
CA LYS A 252 16.29 -19.93 -0.89
C LYS A 252 17.05 -19.23 -2.03
N ASP A 253 16.35 -18.93 -3.15
CA ASP A 253 16.96 -18.18 -4.26
C ASP A 253 17.21 -16.72 -3.85
N LEU A 254 16.29 -16.10 -3.10
CA LEU A 254 16.51 -14.76 -2.57
C LEU A 254 17.78 -14.69 -1.73
N VAL A 255 17.98 -15.63 -0.79
CA VAL A 255 19.18 -15.69 0.07
C VAL A 255 20.45 -15.89 -0.73
N LYS A 256 20.41 -16.65 -1.83
CA LYS A 256 21.60 -16.88 -2.68
C LYS A 256 21.98 -15.68 -3.53
N ASN A 257 21.04 -14.78 -3.82
CA ASN A 257 21.25 -13.63 -4.69
C ASN A 257 21.57 -12.33 -3.93
N ILE A 258 21.52 -12.36 -2.61
CA ILE A 258 21.94 -11.29 -1.71
C ILE A 258 23.39 -11.54 -1.29
#